data_0c76e435bace3ce02cba3c5c59e0f1ad
#
_entry.id   0c76e435bace3ce02cba3c5c59e0f1ad
#
_cell.length_a   1.000
_cell.length_b   1.000
_cell.length_c   1.000
_cell.angle_alpha   90.00
_cell.angle_beta   90.00
_cell.angle_gamma   90.00
#
_symmetry.space_group_name_H-M   'P 1'
#
loop_
_entity.id
_entity.type
_entity.pdbx_description
1 polymer ?
#
loop_
_entity_poly.entity_id
_entity_poly.type
_entity_poly.pdbx_seq_one_letter_code
_entity_poly.pdbx_strand_id
1 'polypeptide(L)'
;MLGASGNFLRELKANAMSEKRDRTAWIKGGDARCEAPPRGGTRPYRLVLLGAPGVGKGTQAELLCERLGTCHLSTGDIFRAAKCLAEGERSPALEAALGYMRRGDLVPDETVLSMVSERVNCLRCPGGFLLDGFPRTVAQAEALGNLLKREKLALDAVLNYELPLDQVVARISGRRTCSGCKAVFHVTTRPPRAEGVCDHCGAKLYQREDDRPESVRVRLQVYEQSTAPLIGFYRQRGLLISIPAEGTPDAIYQRTLTALR
;
A
#
# COMPACT_ATOMS: atom_id res chain seq x y z
N MET A 1 -6.03 44.40 -12.13
CA MET A 1 -5.72 43.75 -10.83
C MET A 1 -6.41 42.38 -10.79
N LEU A 2 -5.81 41.35 -11.33
CA LEU A 2 -6.29 39.93 -11.25
C LEU A 2 -5.07 39.02 -11.48
N GLY A 3 -4.29 38.77 -10.44
CA GLY A 3 -3.07 37.94 -10.56
C GLY A 3 -2.64 37.18 -9.31
N ALA A 4 -3.36 37.32 -8.18
CA ALA A 4 -2.90 36.78 -6.91
C ALA A 4 -3.53 35.42 -6.50
N SER A 5 -4.64 34.99 -7.11
CA SER A 5 -5.37 33.81 -6.65
C SER A 5 -4.79 32.48 -7.14
N GLY A 6 -4.02 32.46 -8.22
CA GLY A 6 -3.47 31.22 -8.80
C GLY A 6 -2.26 30.65 -8.06
N ASN A 7 -1.45 31.53 -7.46
CA ASN A 7 -0.25 31.11 -6.72
C ASN A 7 -0.59 30.58 -5.32
N PHE A 8 -1.55 31.20 -4.64
CA PHE A 8 -1.97 30.78 -3.30
C PHE A 8 -2.57 29.36 -3.29
N LEU A 9 -3.38 29.01 -4.29
CA LEU A 9 -3.91 27.65 -4.46
C LEU A 9 -2.85 26.63 -4.88
N ARG A 10 -1.80 27.07 -5.60
CA ARG A 10 -0.64 26.22 -5.91
C ARG A 10 0.24 25.98 -4.69
N GLU A 11 0.45 26.98 -3.86
CA GLU A 11 1.23 26.88 -2.61
C GLU A 11 0.47 26.05 -1.56
N LEU A 12 -0.85 26.19 -1.43
CA LEU A 12 -1.66 25.34 -0.57
C LEU A 12 -1.66 23.87 -1.04
N LYS A 13 -1.69 23.60 -2.35
CA LYS A 13 -1.55 22.25 -2.89
C LYS A 13 -0.12 21.70 -2.74
N ALA A 14 0.91 22.54 -2.89
CA ALA A 14 2.30 22.14 -2.67
C ALA A 14 2.59 21.89 -1.19
N ASN A 15 2.05 22.68 -0.26
CA ASN A 15 2.16 22.44 1.18
C ASN A 15 1.34 21.25 1.66
N ALA A 16 0.13 21.01 1.14
CA ALA A 16 -0.66 19.82 1.45
C ALA A 16 -0.02 18.52 0.91
N MET A 17 0.80 18.62 -0.15
CA MET A 17 1.54 17.46 -0.70
C MET A 17 2.91 17.25 -0.04
N SER A 18 3.39 18.14 0.80
CA SER A 18 4.72 18.13 1.42
C SER A 18 4.74 17.57 2.84
N GLU A 19 3.62 17.41 3.51
CA GLU A 19 3.59 16.61 4.74
C GLU A 19 3.86 15.15 4.38
N LYS A 20 5.14 14.79 4.38
CA LYS A 20 5.58 13.40 4.29
C LYS A 20 4.82 12.64 5.37
N ARG A 21 3.89 11.77 4.95
CA ARG A 21 3.19 10.88 5.88
C ARG A 21 4.23 10.19 6.74
N ASP A 22 4.16 10.41 8.03
CA ASP A 22 5.09 9.79 8.94
C ASP A 22 4.83 8.27 8.96
N ARG A 23 5.73 7.53 8.34
CA ARG A 23 5.72 6.05 8.32
C ARG A 23 6.80 5.48 9.25
N THR A 24 7.42 6.34 10.06
CA THR A 24 8.56 5.97 10.91
C THR A 24 8.21 4.82 11.83
N ALA A 25 7.07 4.87 12.50
CA ALA A 25 6.60 3.81 13.38
C ALA A 25 6.42 2.47 12.65
N TRP A 26 5.86 2.50 11.43
CA TRP A 26 5.67 1.30 10.63
C TRP A 26 6.99 0.71 10.12
N ILE A 27 7.98 1.54 9.81
CA ILE A 27 9.31 1.11 9.36
C ILE A 27 10.17 0.62 10.52
N LYS A 28 10.22 1.39 11.63
CA LYS A 28 11.06 1.07 12.79
C LYS A 28 10.49 -0.05 13.65
N GLY A 29 9.16 -0.16 13.75
CA GLY A 29 8.51 -1.15 14.62
C GLY A 29 8.70 -0.88 16.12
N GLY A 30 8.44 -1.91 16.96
CA GLY A 30 8.59 -1.82 18.40
C GLY A 30 7.70 -0.75 19.03
N ASP A 31 8.24 0.04 19.95
CA ASP A 31 7.53 1.11 20.64
C ASP A 31 7.41 2.42 19.87
N ALA A 32 7.95 2.46 18.63
CA ALA A 32 7.86 3.64 17.80
C ALA A 32 6.39 4.03 17.55
N ARG A 33 6.10 5.33 17.61
CA ARG A 33 4.78 5.90 17.31
C ARG A 33 4.87 6.90 16.18
N CYS A 34 3.80 7.06 15.43
CA CYS A 34 3.70 8.13 14.45
C CYS A 34 3.68 9.47 15.18
N GLU A 35 4.57 10.39 14.80
CA GLU A 35 4.63 11.75 15.36
C GLU A 35 3.43 12.58 14.91
N ALA A 36 2.98 12.37 13.65
CA ALA A 36 1.81 13.01 13.07
C ALA A 36 0.82 11.94 12.59
N PRO A 37 -0.04 11.41 13.47
CA PRO A 37 -1.09 10.48 13.03
C PRO A 37 -2.04 11.20 12.07
N PRO A 38 -2.61 10.48 11.09
CA PRO A 38 -3.59 11.09 10.17
C PRO A 38 -4.71 11.76 10.95
N ARG A 39 -5.15 12.92 10.52
CA ARG A 39 -6.32 13.59 11.10
C ARG A 39 -7.52 12.68 10.87
N GLY A 40 -8.17 12.24 11.95
CA GLY A 40 -9.28 11.31 11.91
C GLY A 40 -10.41 11.79 11.01
N GLY A 41 -10.97 10.86 10.25
CA GLY A 41 -12.27 11.02 9.61
C GLY A 41 -13.40 10.98 10.66
N THR A 42 -14.64 10.93 10.20
CA THR A 42 -15.84 10.85 11.08
C THR A 42 -15.89 9.56 11.90
N ARG A 43 -15.22 8.48 11.44
CA ARG A 43 -15.01 7.22 12.16
C ARG A 43 -13.68 6.58 11.73
N PRO A 44 -13.07 5.72 12.56
CA PRO A 44 -11.92 4.93 12.12
C PRO A 44 -12.36 3.90 11.06
N TYR A 45 -11.54 3.72 10.01
CA TYR A 45 -11.68 2.66 9.04
C TYR A 45 -10.54 1.66 9.16
N ARG A 46 -10.85 0.37 9.20
CA ARG A 46 -9.88 -0.73 9.28
C ARG A 46 -10.05 -1.62 8.06
N LEU A 47 -9.17 -1.42 7.08
CA LEU A 47 -9.32 -1.96 5.75
C LEU A 47 -8.15 -2.86 5.37
N VAL A 48 -8.42 -3.87 4.57
CA VAL A 48 -7.42 -4.67 3.86
C VAL A 48 -7.61 -4.47 2.37
N LEU A 49 -6.53 -4.29 1.62
CA LEU A 49 -6.56 -4.24 0.16
C LEU A 49 -6.10 -5.56 -0.44
N LEU A 50 -6.96 -6.17 -1.23
CA LEU A 50 -6.68 -7.34 -2.04
C LEU A 50 -6.68 -7.00 -3.54
N GLY A 51 -6.15 -7.92 -4.33
CA GLY A 51 -6.09 -7.84 -5.78
C GLY A 51 -4.69 -8.14 -6.32
N ALA A 52 -4.62 -8.47 -7.60
CA ALA A 52 -3.39 -8.86 -8.28
C ALA A 52 -2.27 -7.81 -8.16
N PRO A 53 -0.99 -8.19 -8.27
CA PRO A 53 0.10 -7.23 -8.45
C PRO A 53 -0.22 -6.30 -9.63
N GLY A 54 0.02 -4.99 -9.47
CA GLY A 54 -0.22 -4.03 -10.56
C GLY A 54 -1.65 -3.50 -10.71
N VAL A 55 -2.64 -4.04 -9.99
CA VAL A 55 -4.04 -3.60 -10.09
C VAL A 55 -4.27 -2.15 -9.62
N GLY A 56 -3.31 -1.56 -8.88
CA GLY A 56 -3.39 -0.17 -8.42
C GLY A 56 -3.64 0.02 -6.93
N LYS A 57 -3.54 -1.04 -6.11
CA LYS A 57 -3.76 -0.98 -4.64
C LYS A 57 -3.06 0.18 -3.97
N GLY A 58 -1.75 0.35 -4.19
CA GLY A 58 -0.97 1.42 -3.56
C GLY A 58 -1.48 2.83 -3.89
N THR A 59 -1.90 3.07 -5.15
CA THR A 59 -2.51 4.35 -5.56
C THR A 59 -3.83 4.58 -4.85
N GLN A 60 -4.68 3.55 -4.76
CA GLN A 60 -5.95 3.65 -4.05
C GLN A 60 -5.73 3.80 -2.54
N ALA A 61 -4.73 3.11 -1.98
CA ALA A 61 -4.34 3.29 -0.58
C ALA A 61 -4.00 4.74 -0.24
N GLU A 62 -3.23 5.40 -1.10
CA GLU A 62 -2.86 6.81 -0.91
C GLU A 62 -4.09 7.73 -0.91
N LEU A 63 -4.99 7.58 -1.89
CA LEU A 63 -6.22 8.37 -1.99
C LEU A 63 -7.17 8.11 -0.81
N LEU A 64 -7.33 6.85 -0.42
CA LEU A 64 -8.18 6.48 0.72
C LEU A 64 -7.64 6.99 2.04
N CYS A 65 -6.34 6.86 2.29
CA CYS A 65 -5.71 7.32 3.52
C CYS A 65 -5.81 8.84 3.67
N GLU A 66 -5.68 9.58 2.57
CA GLU A 66 -5.86 11.03 2.59
C GLU A 66 -7.29 11.43 2.95
N ARG A 67 -8.28 10.73 2.39
CA ARG A 67 -9.70 11.03 2.60
C ARG A 67 -10.24 10.53 3.94
N LEU A 68 -9.86 9.31 4.32
CA LEU A 68 -10.40 8.64 5.51
C LEU A 68 -9.60 8.93 6.77
N GLY A 69 -8.40 9.52 6.64
CA GLY A 69 -7.51 9.76 7.77
C GLY A 69 -6.94 8.46 8.37
N THR A 70 -6.78 7.40 7.58
CA THR A 70 -6.26 6.11 8.04
C THR A 70 -4.74 6.02 7.90
N CYS A 71 -4.09 5.22 8.73
CA CYS A 71 -2.68 4.86 8.55
C CYS A 71 -2.53 3.88 7.37
N HIS A 72 -1.62 4.17 6.43
CA HIS A 72 -1.27 3.24 5.36
C HIS A 72 -0.14 2.31 5.83
N LEU A 73 -0.44 1.03 5.98
CA LEU A 73 0.46 -0.01 6.42
C LEU A 73 0.78 -0.93 5.22
N SER A 74 1.87 -0.63 4.52
CA SER A 74 2.29 -1.36 3.32
C SER A 74 3.52 -2.23 3.60
N THR A 75 3.37 -3.55 3.56
CA THR A 75 4.51 -4.48 3.68
C THR A 75 5.54 -4.27 2.58
N GLY A 76 5.09 -3.96 1.37
CA GLY A 76 5.99 -3.63 0.26
C GLY A 76 6.83 -2.39 0.52
N ASP A 77 6.30 -1.37 1.20
CA ASP A 77 7.04 -0.16 1.55
C ASP A 77 8.06 -0.42 2.66
N ILE A 78 7.71 -1.25 3.66
CA ILE A 78 8.66 -1.66 4.70
C ILE A 78 9.89 -2.30 4.05
N PHE A 79 9.68 -3.28 3.19
CA PHE A 79 10.78 -3.99 2.54
C PHE A 79 11.64 -3.07 1.65
N ARG A 80 11.00 -2.12 0.95
CA ARG A 80 11.73 -1.15 0.14
C ARG A 80 12.54 -0.17 0.99
N ALA A 81 11.98 0.29 2.11
CA ALA A 81 12.67 1.15 3.05
C ALA A 81 13.82 0.41 3.75
N ALA A 82 13.60 -0.84 4.13
CA ALA A 82 14.60 -1.67 4.77
C ALA A 82 15.86 -1.90 3.93
N LYS A 83 15.74 -1.94 2.60
CA LYS A 83 16.91 -2.00 1.70
C LYS A 83 17.82 -0.77 1.85
N CYS A 84 17.29 0.36 2.31
CA CYS A 84 18.03 1.62 2.48
C CYS A 84 18.57 1.82 3.91
N LEU A 85 18.18 0.96 4.87
CA LEU A 85 18.68 1.01 6.25
C LEU A 85 20.01 0.28 6.36
N ALA A 86 20.89 0.74 7.25
CA ALA A 86 22.09 -0.01 7.63
C ALA A 86 21.70 -1.35 8.30
N GLU A 87 22.59 -2.35 8.21
CA GLU A 87 22.30 -3.70 8.75
C GLU A 87 21.94 -3.67 10.24
N GLY A 88 22.60 -2.83 11.05
CA GLY A 88 22.30 -2.69 12.49
C GLY A 88 21.00 -1.93 12.83
N GLU A 89 20.35 -1.32 11.84
CA GLU A 89 19.08 -0.58 12.05
C GLU A 89 17.84 -1.41 11.74
N ARG A 90 18.02 -2.65 11.28
CA ARG A 90 16.95 -3.55 10.89
C ARG A 90 16.60 -4.49 12.04
N SER A 91 15.31 -4.72 12.28
CA SER A 91 14.89 -5.77 13.21
C SER A 91 15.27 -7.16 12.65
N PRO A 92 15.49 -8.18 13.52
CA PRO A 92 15.80 -9.55 13.06
C PRO A 92 14.76 -10.10 12.09
N ALA A 93 13.46 -9.84 12.33
CA ALA A 93 12.37 -10.26 11.45
C ALA A 93 12.48 -9.59 10.07
N LEU A 94 12.88 -8.33 10.03
CA LEU A 94 13.06 -7.57 8.78
C LEU A 94 14.26 -8.07 7.98
N GLU A 95 15.39 -8.37 8.63
CA GLU A 95 16.57 -8.93 7.97
C GLU A 95 16.28 -10.32 7.38
N ALA A 96 15.60 -11.18 8.13
CA ALA A 96 15.15 -12.49 7.65
C ALA A 96 14.26 -12.33 6.40
N ALA A 97 13.27 -11.43 6.44
CA ALA A 97 12.37 -11.15 5.32
C ALA A 97 13.12 -10.68 4.07
N LEU A 98 14.11 -9.81 4.21
CA LEU A 98 14.94 -9.34 3.11
C LEU A 98 15.75 -10.48 2.47
N GLY A 99 16.21 -11.46 3.26
CA GLY A 99 16.88 -12.65 2.78
C GLY A 99 16.02 -13.47 1.81
N TYR A 100 14.76 -13.72 2.15
CA TYR A 100 13.78 -14.39 1.27
C TYR A 100 13.52 -13.58 -0.01
N MET A 101 13.30 -12.28 0.13
CA MET A 101 13.03 -11.41 -1.03
C MET A 101 14.20 -11.33 -2.01
N ARG A 102 15.47 -11.38 -1.54
CA ARG A 102 16.65 -11.39 -2.41
C ARG A 102 16.67 -12.65 -3.30
N ARG A 103 16.17 -13.77 -2.81
CA ARG A 103 16.06 -15.04 -3.55
C ARG A 103 14.81 -15.12 -4.42
N GLY A 104 13.87 -14.17 -4.29
CA GLY A 104 12.58 -14.19 -4.99
C GLY A 104 11.53 -15.06 -4.31
N ASP A 105 11.83 -15.57 -3.11
CA ASP A 105 10.95 -16.41 -2.32
C ASP A 105 9.85 -15.60 -1.64
N LEU A 106 8.74 -16.26 -1.28
CA LEU A 106 7.78 -15.73 -0.32
C LEU A 106 8.42 -15.67 1.07
N VAL A 107 8.21 -14.55 1.74
CA VAL A 107 8.57 -14.43 3.15
C VAL A 107 7.65 -15.35 3.94
N PRO A 108 8.17 -16.23 4.82
CA PRO A 108 7.37 -17.13 5.63
C PRO A 108 6.31 -16.39 6.45
N ASP A 109 5.15 -17.02 6.62
CA ASP A 109 4.01 -16.41 7.33
C ASP A 109 4.39 -15.98 8.75
N GLU A 110 5.15 -16.78 9.48
CA GLU A 110 5.63 -16.45 10.83
C GLU A 110 6.47 -15.17 10.86
N THR A 111 7.35 -14.99 9.89
CA THR A 111 8.20 -13.79 9.79
C THR A 111 7.34 -12.55 9.52
N VAL A 112 6.37 -12.66 8.59
CA VAL A 112 5.46 -11.55 8.29
C VAL A 112 4.58 -11.21 9.50
N LEU A 113 4.07 -12.23 10.19
CA LEU A 113 3.26 -12.07 11.39
C LEU A 113 4.04 -11.43 12.54
N SER A 114 5.30 -11.82 12.75
CA SER A 114 6.19 -11.18 13.71
C SER A 114 6.35 -9.69 13.39
N MET A 115 6.62 -9.35 12.13
CA MET A 115 6.74 -7.96 11.70
C MET A 115 5.46 -7.14 11.93
N VAL A 116 4.29 -7.72 11.70
CA VAL A 116 3.00 -7.04 11.94
C VAL A 116 2.74 -6.91 13.44
N SER A 117 3.06 -7.92 14.24
CA SER A 117 2.89 -7.91 15.69
C SER A 117 3.77 -6.87 16.37
N GLU A 118 5.01 -6.66 15.89
CA GLU A 118 5.89 -5.58 16.35
C GLU A 118 5.29 -4.17 16.11
N ARG A 119 4.24 -4.08 15.31
CA ARG A 119 3.62 -2.81 14.88
C ARG A 119 2.18 -2.66 15.34
N VAL A 120 1.81 -3.38 16.38
CA VAL A 120 0.43 -3.36 16.93
C VAL A 120 -0.05 -1.95 17.27
N ASN A 121 0.86 -1.06 17.70
CA ASN A 121 0.53 0.34 17.96
C ASN A 121 -0.01 1.07 16.71
N CYS A 122 0.46 0.69 15.50
CA CYS A 122 -0.07 1.24 14.25
C CYS A 122 -1.49 0.73 13.95
N LEU A 123 -1.83 -0.48 14.38
CA LEU A 123 -3.19 -1.01 14.25
C LEU A 123 -4.19 -0.29 15.19
N ARG A 124 -3.69 0.28 16.29
CA ARG A 124 -4.48 1.09 17.24
C ARG A 124 -4.58 2.56 16.85
N CYS A 125 -4.13 2.95 15.64
CA CYS A 125 -4.20 4.33 15.17
C CYS A 125 -5.64 4.88 15.28
N PRO A 126 -5.84 6.09 15.84
CA PRO A 126 -7.19 6.67 16.03
C PRO A 126 -8.00 6.79 14.74
N GLY A 127 -7.35 7.05 13.60
CA GLY A 127 -8.00 7.09 12.29
C GLY A 127 -8.26 5.72 11.68
N GLY A 128 -7.82 4.65 12.33
CA GLY A 128 -7.82 3.30 11.77
C GLY A 128 -6.62 3.02 10.88
N PHE A 129 -6.67 1.95 10.11
CA PHE A 129 -5.58 1.50 9.26
C PHE A 129 -6.06 0.93 7.93
N LEU A 130 -5.15 0.94 6.97
CA LEU A 130 -5.31 0.32 5.67
C LEU A 130 -4.09 -0.57 5.41
N LEU A 131 -4.30 -1.90 5.37
CA LEU A 131 -3.27 -2.89 5.11
C LEU A 131 -3.13 -3.11 3.60
N ASP A 132 -1.92 -2.92 3.06
CA ASP A 132 -1.58 -3.18 1.66
C ASP A 132 -0.44 -4.21 1.57
N GLY A 133 -0.73 -5.33 0.90
CA GLY A 133 0.23 -6.43 0.73
C GLY A 133 0.31 -7.42 1.90
N PHE A 134 -0.57 -7.33 2.86
CA PHE A 134 -0.82 -8.27 3.95
C PHE A 134 -2.31 -8.23 4.32
N PRO A 135 -2.95 -9.39 4.58
CA PRO A 135 -2.43 -10.75 4.45
C PRO A 135 -2.29 -11.18 2.98
N ARG A 136 -1.44 -12.19 2.72
CA ARG A 136 -1.28 -12.84 1.40
C ARG A 136 -1.64 -14.31 1.38
N THR A 137 -1.82 -14.93 2.53
CA THR A 137 -2.25 -16.32 2.69
C THR A 137 -3.42 -16.41 3.65
N VAL A 138 -4.19 -17.52 3.59
CA VAL A 138 -5.29 -17.76 4.53
C VAL A 138 -4.77 -17.84 5.96
N ALA A 139 -3.62 -18.48 6.18
CA ALA A 139 -2.99 -18.56 7.50
C ALA A 139 -2.67 -17.17 8.07
N GLN A 140 -2.13 -16.26 7.24
CA GLN A 140 -1.91 -14.86 7.63
C GLN A 140 -3.23 -14.14 7.97
N ALA A 141 -4.30 -14.40 7.22
CA ALA A 141 -5.60 -13.77 7.47
C ALA A 141 -6.23 -14.25 8.79
N GLU A 142 -6.11 -15.52 9.11
CA GLU A 142 -6.53 -16.09 10.40
C GLU A 142 -5.74 -15.49 11.56
N ALA A 143 -4.42 -15.42 11.41
CA ALA A 143 -3.55 -14.83 12.44
C ALA A 143 -3.83 -13.33 12.64
N LEU A 144 -4.08 -12.57 11.55
CA LEU A 144 -4.53 -11.18 11.63
C LEU A 144 -5.85 -11.08 12.39
N GLY A 145 -6.83 -11.94 12.09
CA GLY A 145 -8.11 -12.00 12.80
C GLY A 145 -7.93 -12.21 14.30
N ASN A 146 -7.07 -13.16 14.69
CA ASN A 146 -6.74 -13.43 16.08
C ASN A 146 -6.02 -12.25 16.76
N LEU A 147 -5.10 -11.60 16.05
CA LEU A 147 -4.41 -10.40 16.56
C LEU A 147 -5.42 -9.29 16.81
N LEU A 148 -6.26 -8.96 15.83
CA LEU A 148 -7.27 -7.90 15.97
C LEU A 148 -8.27 -8.20 17.10
N LYS A 149 -8.69 -9.45 17.25
CA LYS A 149 -9.57 -9.86 18.36
C LYS A 149 -8.92 -9.64 19.72
N ARG A 150 -7.63 -9.97 19.90
CA ARG A 150 -6.88 -9.67 21.12
C ARG A 150 -6.82 -8.17 21.40
N GLU A 151 -6.68 -7.37 20.37
CA GLU A 151 -6.64 -5.91 20.46
C GLU A 151 -8.03 -5.26 20.57
N LYS A 152 -9.11 -6.06 20.60
CA LYS A 152 -10.51 -5.59 20.58
C LYS A 152 -10.83 -4.71 19.36
N LEU A 153 -10.23 -5.06 18.22
CA LEU A 153 -10.42 -4.43 16.94
C LEU A 153 -11.10 -5.41 15.97
N ALA A 154 -11.78 -4.86 14.97
CA ALA A 154 -12.36 -5.64 13.87
C ALA A 154 -12.07 -4.95 12.54
N LEU A 155 -12.03 -5.72 11.45
CA LEU A 155 -12.00 -5.18 10.09
C LEU A 155 -13.40 -4.64 9.75
N ASP A 156 -13.43 -3.49 9.08
CA ASP A 156 -14.65 -2.94 8.50
C ASP A 156 -14.94 -3.55 7.12
N ALA A 157 -13.91 -3.71 6.29
CA ALA A 157 -14.02 -4.31 4.97
C ALA A 157 -12.68 -4.78 4.41
N VAL A 158 -12.76 -5.67 3.43
CA VAL A 158 -11.66 -6.11 2.58
C VAL A 158 -11.98 -5.73 1.15
N LEU A 159 -11.24 -4.78 0.60
CA LEU A 159 -11.44 -4.21 -0.73
C LEU A 159 -10.65 -5.01 -1.74
N ASN A 160 -11.33 -5.82 -2.56
CA ASN A 160 -10.72 -6.60 -3.62
C ASN A 160 -10.81 -5.85 -4.95
N TYR A 161 -9.68 -5.33 -5.42
CA TYR A 161 -9.58 -4.66 -6.72
C TYR A 161 -9.40 -5.68 -7.84
N GLU A 162 -10.34 -5.71 -8.77
CA GLU A 162 -10.42 -6.67 -9.88
C GLU A 162 -10.07 -6.00 -11.20
N LEU A 163 -9.17 -6.62 -11.96
CA LEU A 163 -8.75 -6.16 -13.27
C LEU A 163 -8.37 -7.36 -14.14
N PRO A 164 -8.75 -7.38 -15.43
CA PRO A 164 -8.30 -8.40 -16.38
C PRO A 164 -6.77 -8.52 -16.41
N LEU A 165 -6.28 -9.75 -16.61
CA LEU A 165 -4.85 -10.08 -16.47
C LEU A 165 -3.96 -9.33 -17.48
N ASP A 166 -4.45 -9.19 -18.70
CA ASP A 166 -3.76 -8.43 -19.77
C ASP A 166 -3.53 -6.97 -19.38
N GLN A 167 -4.54 -6.34 -18.78
CA GLN A 167 -4.44 -4.98 -18.28
C GLN A 167 -3.51 -4.88 -17.05
N VAL A 168 -3.48 -5.90 -16.19
CA VAL A 168 -2.54 -5.99 -15.07
C VAL A 168 -1.11 -5.98 -15.58
N VAL A 169 -0.80 -6.82 -16.56
CA VAL A 169 0.54 -6.90 -17.17
C VAL A 169 0.94 -5.56 -17.79
N ALA A 170 0.05 -4.95 -18.59
CA ALA A 170 0.29 -3.64 -19.20
C ALA A 170 0.60 -2.56 -18.14
N ARG A 171 -0.17 -2.52 -17.03
CA ARG A 171 0.07 -1.55 -15.95
C ARG A 171 1.40 -1.75 -15.23
N ILE A 172 1.82 -2.99 -15.00
CA ILE A 172 3.10 -3.26 -14.33
C ILE A 172 4.26 -2.85 -15.24
N SER A 173 4.23 -3.25 -16.49
CA SER A 173 5.31 -2.98 -17.46
C SER A 173 5.54 -1.49 -17.67
N GLY A 174 4.47 -0.70 -17.68
CA GLY A 174 4.53 0.76 -17.85
C GLY A 174 4.83 1.54 -16.57
N ARG A 175 4.86 0.88 -15.39
CA ARG A 175 5.04 1.57 -14.11
C ARG A 175 6.44 2.14 -13.97
N ARG A 176 6.50 3.38 -13.45
CA ARG A 176 7.74 4.06 -13.05
C ARG A 176 7.59 4.57 -11.63
N THR A 177 8.67 4.50 -10.87
CA THR A 177 8.67 4.91 -9.45
C THR A 177 9.76 5.96 -9.25
N CYS A 178 9.46 7.00 -8.51
CA CYS A 178 10.43 8.03 -8.16
C CYS A 178 11.45 7.51 -7.14
N SER A 179 12.74 7.75 -7.38
CA SER A 179 13.82 7.37 -6.46
C SER A 179 13.77 8.16 -5.15
N GLY A 180 13.30 9.41 -5.18
CA GLY A 180 13.18 10.29 -4.03
C GLY A 180 11.87 10.10 -3.26
N CYS A 181 10.76 10.64 -3.76
CA CYS A 181 9.48 10.69 -3.04
C CYS A 181 8.61 9.44 -3.17
N LYS A 182 9.06 8.43 -3.95
CA LYS A 182 8.35 7.15 -4.20
C LYS A 182 7.02 7.30 -4.97
N ALA A 183 6.70 8.48 -5.48
CA ALA A 183 5.54 8.69 -6.34
C ALA A 183 5.55 7.73 -7.54
N VAL A 184 4.35 7.27 -7.92
CA VAL A 184 4.17 6.30 -9.00
C VAL A 184 3.64 7.00 -10.25
N PHE A 185 4.28 6.74 -11.36
CA PHE A 185 3.92 7.19 -12.71
C PHE A 185 3.69 5.98 -13.61
N HIS A 186 3.13 6.23 -14.77
CA HIS A 186 2.98 5.22 -15.82
C HIS A 186 3.28 5.84 -17.19
N VAL A 187 4.04 5.14 -17.99
CA VAL A 187 4.55 5.68 -19.28
C VAL A 187 3.45 6.14 -20.25
N THR A 188 2.24 5.57 -20.17
CA THR A 188 1.10 5.93 -21.04
C THR A 188 -0.07 6.56 -20.28
N THR A 189 -0.51 5.97 -19.16
CA THR A 189 -1.76 6.39 -18.47
C THR A 189 -1.55 7.53 -17.47
N ARG A 190 -0.32 7.73 -17.01
CA ARG A 190 0.08 8.82 -16.12
C ARG A 190 1.55 9.20 -16.37
N PRO A 191 1.89 9.69 -17.58
CA PRO A 191 3.26 10.05 -17.88
C PRO A 191 3.73 11.23 -17.04
N PRO A 192 5.03 11.32 -16.72
CA PRO A 192 5.61 12.53 -16.15
C PRO A 192 5.65 13.63 -17.21
N ARG A 193 5.71 14.89 -16.78
CA ARG A 193 5.84 16.06 -17.68
C ARG A 193 7.13 16.03 -18.48
N ALA A 194 8.23 15.62 -17.84
CA ALA A 194 9.51 15.38 -18.48
C ALA A 194 9.88 13.90 -18.31
N GLU A 195 10.29 13.26 -19.41
CA GLU A 195 10.63 11.84 -19.38
C GLU A 195 11.73 11.53 -18.36
N GLY A 196 11.51 10.51 -17.55
CA GLY A 196 12.46 10.06 -16.53
C GLY A 196 12.58 10.95 -15.29
N VAL A 197 11.81 12.05 -15.18
CA VAL A 197 11.89 13.02 -14.07
C VAL A 197 10.57 13.04 -13.30
N CYS A 198 10.65 13.07 -11.99
CA CYS A 198 9.48 13.14 -11.11
C CYS A 198 8.89 14.56 -11.07
N ASP A 199 7.59 14.71 -11.37
CA ASP A 199 6.89 15.98 -11.31
C ASP A 199 6.77 16.58 -9.91
N HIS A 200 6.96 15.77 -8.86
CA HIS A 200 6.78 16.19 -7.47
C HIS A 200 8.07 16.65 -6.81
N CYS A 201 9.21 16.02 -7.11
CA CYS A 201 10.46 16.33 -6.42
C CYS A 201 11.70 16.41 -7.34
N GLY A 202 11.53 16.29 -8.66
CA GLY A 202 12.62 16.37 -9.62
C GLY A 202 13.57 15.17 -9.67
N ALA A 203 13.40 14.17 -8.77
CA ALA A 203 14.28 13.01 -8.75
C ALA A 203 13.98 12.04 -9.91
N LYS A 204 14.98 11.20 -10.24
CA LYS A 204 14.89 10.22 -11.35
C LYS A 204 13.78 9.20 -11.14
N LEU A 205 13.05 8.89 -12.20
CA LEU A 205 12.12 7.77 -12.28
C LEU A 205 12.85 6.50 -12.72
N TYR A 206 12.47 5.36 -12.14
CA TYR A 206 13.02 4.06 -12.51
C TYR A 206 11.93 2.99 -12.56
N GLN A 207 12.15 1.95 -13.33
CA GLN A 207 11.35 0.74 -13.28
C GLN A 207 11.85 -0.13 -12.12
N ARG A 208 10.94 -0.66 -11.31
CA ARG A 208 11.30 -1.56 -10.21
C ARG A 208 11.83 -2.87 -10.77
N GLU A 209 12.73 -3.53 -10.04
CA GLU A 209 13.25 -4.86 -10.41
C GLU A 209 12.13 -5.91 -10.50
N ASP A 210 11.15 -5.82 -9.58
CA ASP A 210 10.00 -6.71 -9.52
C ASP A 210 8.90 -6.38 -10.56
N ASP A 211 9.13 -5.39 -11.45
CA ASP A 211 8.27 -5.07 -12.60
C ASP A 211 8.82 -5.61 -13.94
N ARG A 212 9.91 -6.37 -13.91
CA ARG A 212 10.43 -7.06 -15.09
C ARG A 212 9.51 -8.22 -15.47
N PRO A 213 9.38 -8.57 -16.76
CA PRO A 213 8.42 -9.58 -17.22
C PRO A 213 8.51 -10.92 -16.49
N GLU A 214 9.72 -11.38 -16.20
CA GLU A 214 9.96 -12.64 -15.48
C GLU A 214 9.43 -12.56 -14.05
N SER A 215 9.75 -11.49 -13.33
CA SER A 215 9.28 -11.24 -11.97
C SER A 215 7.76 -11.07 -11.91
N VAL A 216 7.17 -10.41 -12.90
CA VAL A 216 5.71 -10.23 -12.99
C VAL A 216 5.01 -11.57 -13.12
N ARG A 217 5.52 -12.47 -13.97
CA ARG A 217 4.96 -13.82 -14.16
C ARG A 217 4.96 -14.61 -12.85
N VAL A 218 6.10 -14.64 -12.15
CA VAL A 218 6.22 -15.30 -10.85
C VAL A 218 5.25 -14.70 -9.83
N ARG A 219 5.15 -13.38 -9.74
CA ARG A 219 4.24 -12.69 -8.82
C ARG A 219 2.77 -12.98 -9.10
N LEU A 220 2.37 -13.13 -10.36
CA LEU A 220 1.02 -13.48 -10.74
C LEU A 220 0.71 -14.93 -10.36
N GLN A 221 1.63 -15.85 -10.62
CA GLN A 221 1.48 -17.25 -10.22
C GLN A 221 1.36 -17.39 -8.69
N VAL A 222 2.21 -16.71 -7.93
CA VAL A 222 2.16 -16.67 -6.47
C VAL A 222 0.84 -16.06 -5.97
N TYR A 223 0.36 -15.01 -6.63
CA TYR A 223 -0.94 -14.41 -6.30
C TYR A 223 -2.08 -15.42 -6.47
N GLU A 224 -2.15 -16.09 -7.59
CA GLU A 224 -3.18 -17.10 -7.89
C GLU A 224 -3.18 -18.24 -6.86
N GLN A 225 -2.00 -18.75 -6.52
CA GLN A 225 -1.86 -19.88 -5.62
C GLN A 225 -2.11 -19.55 -4.14
N SER A 226 -1.64 -18.38 -3.70
CA SER A 226 -1.57 -18.06 -2.27
C SER A 226 -2.56 -16.97 -1.84
N THR A 227 -2.79 -15.96 -2.68
CA THR A 227 -3.55 -14.77 -2.29
C THR A 227 -4.99 -14.78 -2.81
N ALA A 228 -5.23 -15.31 -4.01
CA ALA A 228 -6.58 -15.42 -4.56
C ALA A 228 -7.56 -16.21 -3.65
N PRO A 229 -7.15 -17.26 -2.91
CA PRO A 229 -8.00 -17.95 -1.93
C PRO A 229 -8.58 -17.02 -0.85
N LEU A 230 -7.93 -15.89 -0.54
CA LEU A 230 -8.45 -14.90 0.41
C LEU A 230 -9.79 -14.29 -0.02
N ILE A 231 -10.07 -14.24 -1.31
CA ILE A 231 -11.35 -13.76 -1.85
C ILE A 231 -12.50 -14.60 -1.30
N GLY A 232 -12.38 -15.94 -1.39
CA GLY A 232 -13.35 -16.87 -0.82
C GLY A 232 -13.43 -16.76 0.71
N PHE A 233 -12.28 -16.71 1.37
CA PHE A 233 -12.15 -16.61 2.83
C PHE A 233 -12.89 -15.38 3.40
N TYR A 234 -12.71 -14.21 2.82
CA TYR A 234 -13.34 -12.98 3.29
C TYR A 234 -14.80 -12.82 2.81
N ARG A 235 -15.14 -13.40 1.64
CA ARG A 235 -16.54 -13.46 1.17
C ARG A 235 -17.42 -14.25 2.12
N GLN A 236 -16.96 -15.41 2.59
CA GLN A 236 -17.69 -16.23 3.57
C GLN A 236 -17.90 -15.53 4.91
N ARG A 237 -17.06 -14.55 5.23
CA ARG A 237 -17.16 -13.74 6.46
C ARG A 237 -17.96 -12.45 6.29
N GLY A 238 -18.51 -12.19 5.11
CA GLY A 238 -19.27 -10.97 4.82
C GLY A 238 -18.43 -9.68 4.81
N LEU A 239 -17.09 -9.81 4.69
CA LEU A 239 -16.16 -8.67 4.75
C LEU A 239 -15.68 -8.22 3.36
N LEU A 240 -15.89 -9.01 2.31
CA LEU A 240 -15.36 -8.74 0.99
C LEU A 240 -16.22 -7.74 0.22
N ILE A 241 -15.58 -6.72 -0.31
CA ILE A 241 -16.16 -5.78 -1.27
C ILE A 241 -15.32 -5.82 -2.55
N SER A 242 -15.91 -6.28 -3.67
CA SER A 242 -15.25 -6.28 -4.98
C SER A 242 -15.39 -4.94 -5.68
N ILE A 243 -14.26 -4.41 -6.16
CA ILE A 243 -14.16 -3.10 -6.82
C ILE A 243 -13.57 -3.29 -8.23
N PRO A 244 -14.33 -3.04 -9.29
CA PRO A 244 -13.78 -2.99 -10.64
C PRO A 244 -12.69 -1.92 -10.74
N ALA A 245 -11.46 -2.32 -11.09
CA ALA A 245 -10.29 -1.45 -11.12
C ALA A 245 -9.95 -0.94 -12.54
N GLU A 246 -10.92 -0.94 -13.43
CA GLU A 246 -10.81 -0.33 -14.76
C GLU A 246 -11.00 1.17 -14.72
N GLY A 247 -10.30 1.87 -15.63
CA GLY A 247 -10.40 3.32 -15.77
C GLY A 247 -9.35 4.10 -14.99
N THR A 248 -9.63 5.38 -14.73
CA THR A 248 -8.70 6.28 -14.04
C THR A 248 -8.64 6.02 -12.54
N PRO A 249 -7.52 6.38 -11.86
CA PRO A 249 -7.42 6.27 -10.42
C PRO A 249 -8.58 6.93 -9.67
N ASP A 250 -9.03 8.10 -10.13
CA ASP A 250 -10.15 8.83 -9.50
C ASP A 250 -11.48 8.11 -9.68
N ALA A 251 -11.75 7.52 -10.85
CA ALA A 251 -12.98 6.75 -11.08
C ALA A 251 -13.03 5.51 -10.17
N ILE A 252 -11.91 4.80 -10.01
CA ILE A 252 -11.79 3.65 -9.10
C ILE A 252 -11.99 4.09 -7.66
N TYR A 253 -11.38 5.21 -7.28
CA TYR A 253 -11.51 5.80 -5.95
C TYR A 253 -12.97 6.16 -5.61
N GLN A 254 -13.72 6.77 -6.53
CA GLN A 254 -15.13 7.09 -6.32
C GLN A 254 -15.98 5.83 -6.14
N ARG A 255 -15.73 4.77 -6.94
CA ARG A 255 -16.41 3.46 -6.75
C ARG A 255 -16.11 2.90 -5.37
N THR A 256 -14.86 2.98 -4.92
CA THR A 256 -14.46 2.51 -3.59
C THR A 256 -15.18 3.25 -2.48
N LEU A 257 -15.23 4.58 -2.54
CA LEU A 257 -15.95 5.39 -1.55
C LEU A 257 -17.46 5.10 -1.54
N THR A 258 -18.06 4.86 -2.69
CA THR A 258 -19.48 4.50 -2.79
C THR A 258 -19.76 3.14 -2.15
N ALA A 259 -18.87 2.17 -2.34
CA ALA A 259 -19.01 0.83 -1.78
C ALA A 259 -18.72 0.75 -0.26
N LEU A 260 -18.07 1.77 0.32
CA LEU A 260 -17.80 1.88 1.77
C LEU A 260 -18.89 2.61 2.57
N ARG A 261 -19.92 3.12 1.91
CA ARG A 261 -21.09 3.76 2.54
C ARG A 261 -22.11 2.74 3.00
#